data_d1ef3dc819ac3e96dd0705bba7213c9a
#
_entry.id   d1ef3dc819ac3e96dd0705bba7213c9a
#
_cell.length_a   1.000
_cell.length_b   1.000
_cell.length_c   1.000
_cell.angle_alpha   90.00
_cell.angle_beta   90.00
_cell.angle_gamma   90.00
#
_symmetry.space_group_name_H-M   'P 1'
#
loop_
_entity.id
_entity.type
_entity.pdbx_description
1 polymer ?
#
loop_
_entity_poly.entity_id
_entity_poly.type
_entity_poly.pdbx_seq_one_letter_code
_entity_poly.pdbx_strand_id
1 'polypeptide(L)'
;MSLITPHGAASLTPLIATGERLAALEIESASLPSITVSSAAAANAVMLGAGYFTPLQGFMNRADALSVATDLKTDNGVFWPVPVLNMVERFDGNVGDRIALRDPNGEGAPVIAVMDVTGIECLSDDDMSLMTRE
;
A
#
# COMPACT_ATOMS: atom_id res chain seq x y z
N MET A 1 -4.37 -26.65 14.95
CA MET A 1 -5.43 -25.93 14.21
C MET A 1 -4.81 -25.45 12.90
N SER A 2 -5.29 -25.89 11.75
CA SER A 2 -4.82 -25.37 10.47
C SER A 2 -5.51 -24.03 10.17
N LEU A 3 -4.74 -23.02 9.77
CA LEU A 3 -5.31 -21.77 9.28
C LEU A 3 -6.04 -22.01 7.96
N ILE A 4 -7.15 -21.30 7.77
CA ILE A 4 -7.83 -21.29 6.48
C ILE A 4 -6.89 -20.66 5.43
N THR A 5 -6.80 -21.28 4.27
CA THR A 5 -6.04 -20.73 3.15
C THR A 5 -6.57 -19.35 2.76
N PRO A 6 -5.73 -18.33 2.69
CA PRO A 6 -6.17 -17.00 2.33
C PRO A 6 -6.70 -16.95 0.89
N HIS A 7 -7.64 -16.05 0.64
CA HIS A 7 -8.17 -15.82 -0.69
C HIS A 7 -7.07 -15.39 -1.68
N GLY A 8 -6.98 -16.06 -2.82
CA GLY A 8 -6.01 -15.72 -3.87
C GLY A 8 -4.56 -16.10 -3.61
N ALA A 9 -4.25 -16.81 -2.52
CA ALA A 9 -2.90 -17.24 -2.20
C ALA A 9 -2.87 -18.58 -1.47
N ALA A 10 -1.72 -19.27 -1.50
CA ALA A 10 -1.54 -20.54 -0.81
C ALA A 10 -1.27 -20.38 0.71
N SER A 11 -0.72 -19.23 1.11
CA SER A 11 -0.38 -18.91 2.51
C SER A 11 -0.42 -17.41 2.74
N LEU A 12 -0.52 -17.00 4.00
CA LEU A 12 -0.39 -15.58 4.37
C LEU A 12 1.01 -15.08 4.05
N THR A 13 1.07 -13.84 3.55
CA THR A 13 2.31 -13.12 3.23
C THR A 13 2.39 -11.80 4.00
N PRO A 14 2.65 -11.82 5.32
CA PRO A 14 2.89 -10.61 6.07
C PRO A 14 4.12 -9.88 5.54
N LEU A 15 4.03 -8.56 5.42
CA LEU A 15 5.14 -7.72 4.96
C LEU A 15 5.85 -7.01 6.12
N ILE A 16 5.42 -7.23 7.35
CA ILE A 16 6.04 -6.64 8.54
C ILE A 16 7.48 -7.11 8.69
N ALA A 17 8.39 -6.15 8.87
CA ALA A 17 9.78 -6.46 9.18
C ALA A 17 9.96 -6.77 10.66
N THR A 18 10.81 -7.73 10.97
CA THR A 18 11.15 -8.14 12.35
C THR A 18 12.66 -8.34 12.48
N GLY A 19 13.15 -8.37 13.74
CA GLY A 19 14.54 -8.68 14.05
C GLY A 19 15.55 -7.75 13.35
N GLU A 20 16.59 -8.32 12.78
CA GLU A 20 17.67 -7.58 12.13
C GLU A 20 17.18 -6.76 10.92
N ARG A 21 16.19 -7.27 10.19
CA ARG A 21 15.60 -6.53 9.07
C ARG A 21 14.89 -5.27 9.53
N LEU A 22 14.15 -5.34 10.64
CA LEU A 22 13.50 -4.15 11.22
C LEU A 22 14.55 -3.11 11.63
N ALA A 23 15.57 -3.51 12.36
CA ALA A 23 16.63 -2.62 12.80
C ALA A 23 17.35 -1.95 11.61
N ALA A 24 17.63 -2.70 10.54
CA ALA A 24 18.23 -2.17 9.32
C ALA A 24 17.31 -1.14 8.62
N LEU A 25 16.02 -1.42 8.53
CA LEU A 25 15.04 -0.51 7.93
C LEU A 25 14.82 0.76 8.76
N GLU A 26 14.86 0.66 10.08
CA GLU A 26 14.78 1.85 10.97
C GLU A 26 15.97 2.79 10.74
N ILE A 27 17.17 2.24 10.61
CA ILE A 27 18.38 3.04 10.31
C ILE A 27 18.27 3.65 8.90
N GLU A 28 17.91 2.84 7.90
CA GLU A 28 17.78 3.27 6.51
C GLU A 28 16.74 4.37 6.36
N SER A 29 15.58 4.20 6.98
CA SER A 29 14.44 5.12 6.87
C SER A 29 14.76 6.56 7.32
N ALA A 30 15.70 6.72 8.24
CA ALA A 30 16.14 8.02 8.72
C ALA A 30 16.81 8.88 7.62
N SER A 31 17.39 8.25 6.61
CA SER A 31 18.06 8.91 5.48
C SER A 31 17.25 8.95 4.18
N LEU A 32 16.13 8.25 4.14
CA LEU A 32 15.27 8.21 2.95
C LEU A 32 14.42 9.47 2.81
N PRO A 33 14.11 9.89 1.56
CA PRO A 33 13.01 10.80 1.32
C PRO A 33 11.74 10.24 1.95
N SER A 34 10.89 11.09 2.50
CA SER A 34 9.68 10.64 3.15
C SER A 34 8.46 11.43 2.70
N ILE A 35 7.31 10.77 2.73
CA ILE A 35 6.00 11.41 2.54
C ILE A 35 5.11 11.08 3.73
N THR A 36 4.30 12.05 4.15
CA THR A 36 3.20 11.80 5.08
C THR A 36 2.01 11.34 4.25
N VAL A 37 1.55 10.13 4.50
CA VAL A 37 0.43 9.54 3.76
C VAL A 37 -0.92 9.96 4.35
N SER A 38 -2.01 9.68 3.66
CA SER A 38 -3.35 9.85 4.22
C SER A 38 -3.62 8.83 5.33
N SER A 39 -4.58 9.10 6.22
CA SER A 39 -4.99 8.14 7.26
C SER A 39 -5.44 6.80 6.67
N ALA A 40 -6.11 6.83 5.52
CA ALA A 40 -6.52 5.62 4.81
C ALA A 40 -5.30 4.83 4.29
N ALA A 41 -4.32 5.50 3.70
CA ALA A 41 -3.10 4.85 3.23
C ALA A 41 -2.26 4.30 4.39
N ALA A 42 -2.21 5.01 5.53
CA ALA A 42 -1.55 4.50 6.74
C ALA A 42 -2.21 3.21 7.26
N ALA A 43 -3.54 3.18 7.32
CA ALA A 43 -4.29 1.98 7.68
C ALA A 43 -4.04 0.82 6.69
N ASN A 44 -4.04 1.10 5.39
CA ASN A 44 -3.71 0.11 4.36
C ASN A 44 -2.28 -0.44 4.53
N ALA A 45 -1.31 0.40 4.86
CA ALA A 45 0.07 -0.04 5.12
C ALA A 45 0.14 -1.03 6.30
N VAL A 46 -0.60 -0.76 7.38
CA VAL A 46 -0.70 -1.67 8.53
C VAL A 46 -1.34 -3.01 8.12
N MET A 47 -2.42 -2.97 7.34
CA MET A 47 -3.11 -4.19 6.88
C MET A 47 -2.22 -5.02 5.94
N LEU A 48 -1.48 -4.38 5.04
CA LEU A 48 -0.46 -5.03 4.21
C LEU A 48 0.63 -5.67 5.07
N GLY A 49 1.16 -4.91 6.04
CA GLY A 49 2.18 -5.39 6.98
C GLY A 49 1.74 -6.63 7.75
N ALA A 50 0.53 -6.64 8.26
CA ALA A 50 -0.03 -7.75 9.03
C ALA A 50 -0.42 -8.98 8.16
N GLY A 51 -0.40 -8.86 6.84
CA GLY A 51 -0.78 -9.94 5.91
C GLY A 51 -2.29 -10.06 5.68
N TYR A 52 -3.10 -9.14 6.21
CA TYR A 52 -4.56 -9.17 5.99
C TYR A 52 -4.95 -8.92 4.55
N PHE A 53 -4.10 -8.26 3.78
CA PHE A 53 -4.33 -8.01 2.36
C PHE A 53 -3.62 -8.99 1.43
N THR A 54 -3.21 -10.15 1.93
CA THR A 54 -2.71 -11.24 1.08
C THR A 54 -3.73 -11.56 -0.03
N PRO A 55 -3.38 -11.61 -1.33
CA PRO A 55 -2.02 -11.73 -1.88
C PRO A 55 -1.32 -10.40 -2.22
N LEU A 56 -1.88 -9.27 -1.88
CA LEU A 56 -1.27 -7.98 -2.20
C LEU A 56 0.09 -7.82 -1.51
N GLN A 57 1.07 -7.31 -2.24
CA GLN A 57 2.41 -7.02 -1.74
C GLN A 57 2.70 -5.52 -1.63
N GLY A 58 1.69 -4.69 -1.86
CA GLY A 58 1.78 -3.24 -1.81
C GLY A 58 0.47 -2.59 -2.23
N PHE A 59 0.51 -1.29 -2.39
CA PHE A 59 -0.62 -0.53 -2.91
C PHE A 59 -0.89 -0.90 -4.37
N MET A 60 -2.15 -0.83 -4.77
CA MET A 60 -2.58 -1.12 -6.14
C MET A 60 -2.11 -0.04 -7.10
N ASN A 61 -1.81 -0.44 -8.34
CA ASN A 61 -1.68 0.48 -9.46
C ASN A 61 -3.06 0.95 -9.95
N ARG A 62 -3.07 1.88 -10.92
CA ARG A 62 -4.31 2.41 -11.48
C ARG A 62 -5.18 1.34 -12.12
N ALA A 63 -4.59 0.40 -12.87
CA ALA A 63 -5.34 -0.66 -13.54
C ALA A 63 -6.07 -1.57 -12.55
N ASP A 64 -5.38 -2.04 -11.51
CA ASP A 64 -5.99 -2.81 -10.42
C ASP A 64 -7.08 -2.02 -9.69
N ALA A 65 -6.81 -0.77 -9.34
CA ALA A 65 -7.76 0.07 -8.62
C ALA A 65 -9.06 0.30 -9.40
N LEU A 66 -8.97 0.55 -10.70
CA LEU A 66 -10.14 0.71 -11.57
C LEU A 66 -10.90 -0.60 -11.76
N SER A 67 -10.19 -1.71 -11.96
CA SER A 67 -10.81 -3.04 -12.05
C SER A 67 -11.56 -3.40 -10.77
N VAL A 68 -10.98 -3.13 -9.61
CA VAL A 68 -11.63 -3.33 -8.31
C VAL A 68 -12.87 -2.44 -8.18
N ALA A 69 -12.77 -1.17 -8.55
CA ALA A 69 -13.90 -0.23 -8.45
C ALA A 69 -15.08 -0.60 -9.36
N THR A 70 -14.82 -1.14 -10.54
CA THR A 70 -15.84 -1.49 -11.53
C THR A 70 -16.34 -2.94 -11.42
N ASP A 71 -15.43 -3.89 -11.23
CA ASP A 71 -15.70 -5.32 -11.35
C ASP A 71 -15.48 -6.11 -10.05
N LEU A 72 -15.09 -5.44 -8.95
CA LEU A 72 -14.78 -6.06 -7.64
C LEU A 72 -13.68 -7.13 -7.74
N LYS A 73 -12.73 -6.95 -8.62
CA LYS A 73 -11.57 -7.84 -8.77
C LYS A 73 -10.36 -7.10 -9.29
N THR A 74 -9.19 -7.59 -8.91
CA THR A 74 -7.92 -7.10 -9.45
C THR A 74 -7.81 -7.43 -10.95
N ASP A 75 -6.88 -6.79 -11.63
CA ASP A 75 -6.65 -7.00 -13.07
C ASP A 75 -6.36 -8.48 -13.41
N ASN A 76 -5.71 -9.22 -12.50
CA ASN A 76 -5.47 -10.65 -12.63
C ASN A 76 -6.64 -11.55 -12.13
N GLY A 77 -7.80 -10.98 -11.81
CA GLY A 77 -9.03 -11.70 -11.55
C GLY A 77 -9.29 -12.13 -10.10
N VAL A 78 -8.48 -11.69 -9.14
CA VAL A 78 -8.72 -11.96 -7.71
C VAL A 78 -9.82 -11.04 -7.19
N PHE A 79 -10.87 -11.61 -6.58
CA PHE A 79 -11.93 -10.81 -5.95
C PHE A 79 -11.36 -9.86 -4.91
N TRP A 80 -11.72 -8.58 -5.00
CA TRP A 80 -11.32 -7.55 -4.05
C TRP A 80 -12.39 -6.47 -3.92
N PRO A 81 -12.84 -6.15 -2.69
CA PRO A 81 -14.03 -5.32 -2.52
C PRO A 81 -13.78 -3.81 -2.63
N VAL A 82 -12.56 -3.35 -2.36
CA VAL A 82 -12.22 -1.91 -2.35
C VAL A 82 -10.80 -1.69 -2.85
N PRO A 83 -10.51 -0.58 -3.55
CA PRO A 83 -9.14 -0.23 -3.92
C PRO A 83 -8.25 -0.02 -2.70
N VAL A 84 -7.01 -0.53 -2.77
CA VAL A 84 -5.96 -0.33 -1.75
C VAL A 84 -4.93 0.63 -2.31
N LEU A 85 -5.06 1.90 -1.98
CA LEU A 85 -4.33 3.00 -2.63
C LEU A 85 -3.48 3.79 -1.64
N ASN A 86 -2.39 4.34 -2.18
CA ASN A 86 -1.66 5.46 -1.60
C ASN A 86 -1.73 6.64 -2.56
N MET A 87 -2.68 7.53 -2.34
CA MET A 87 -2.87 8.71 -3.17
C MET A 87 -2.22 9.92 -2.52
N VAL A 88 -1.51 10.71 -3.30
CA VAL A 88 -0.87 11.95 -2.90
C VAL A 88 -1.19 13.04 -3.91
N GLU A 89 -1.29 14.29 -3.47
CA GLU A 89 -1.55 15.42 -4.38
C GLU A 89 -0.35 15.67 -5.31
N ARG A 90 0.85 15.45 -4.80
CA ARG A 90 2.09 15.64 -5.51
C ARG A 90 3.16 14.67 -5.03
N PHE A 91 3.93 14.16 -5.96
CA PHE A 91 5.12 13.35 -5.68
C PHE A 91 6.26 13.75 -6.60
N ASP A 92 7.39 14.15 -6.02
CA ASP A 92 8.57 14.63 -6.76
C ASP A 92 9.66 13.56 -6.96
N GLY A 93 9.38 12.30 -6.60
CA GLY A 93 10.28 11.17 -6.77
C GLY A 93 10.12 10.47 -8.12
N ASN A 94 10.88 9.38 -8.29
CA ASN A 94 10.91 8.60 -9.52
C ASN A 94 10.56 7.11 -9.24
N VAL A 95 10.16 6.41 -10.28
CA VAL A 95 10.08 4.94 -10.25
C VAL A 95 11.49 4.38 -9.99
N GLY A 96 11.58 3.46 -9.06
CA GLY A 96 12.85 2.89 -8.57
C GLY A 96 13.36 3.51 -7.27
N ASP A 97 12.80 4.64 -6.86
CA ASP A 97 13.15 5.24 -5.55
C ASP A 97 12.62 4.40 -4.40
N ARG A 98 13.30 4.49 -3.27
CA ARG A 98 12.83 3.97 -2.00
C ARG A 98 12.50 5.15 -1.08
N ILE A 99 11.32 5.13 -0.47
CA ILE A 99 10.82 6.21 0.37
C ILE A 99 10.28 5.70 1.69
N ALA A 100 10.32 6.55 2.71
CA ALA A 100 9.69 6.30 4.00
C ALA A 100 8.26 6.86 4.02
N LEU A 101 7.31 6.07 4.51
CA LEU A 101 5.92 6.49 4.69
C LEU A 101 5.71 6.89 6.16
N ARG A 102 5.12 8.06 6.37
CA ARG A 102 4.85 8.60 7.72
C ARG A 102 3.36 8.59 8.02
N ASP A 103 3.03 8.19 9.25
CA ASP A 103 1.65 8.21 9.77
C ASP A 103 1.23 9.65 10.08
N PRO A 104 0.14 10.17 9.48
CA PRO A 104 -0.37 11.51 9.78
C PRO A 104 -0.97 11.63 11.17
N ASN A 105 -1.36 10.52 11.79
CA ASN A 105 -2.07 10.51 13.08
C ASN A 105 -1.15 10.31 14.29
N GLY A 106 0.09 9.89 14.06
CA GLY A 106 1.09 9.69 15.12
C GLY A 106 1.77 10.99 15.50
N GLU A 107 2.10 11.15 16.79
CA GLU A 107 2.88 12.29 17.27
C GLU A 107 4.24 12.33 16.56
N GLY A 108 4.58 13.48 15.96
CA GLY A 108 5.80 13.67 15.18
C GLY A 108 5.80 12.95 13.82
N ALA A 109 4.66 12.46 13.36
CA ALA A 109 4.51 11.72 12.11
C ALA A 109 5.56 10.59 11.95
N PRO A 110 5.51 9.54 12.78
CA PRO A 110 6.50 8.47 12.77
C PRO A 110 6.52 7.71 11.45
N VAL A 111 7.68 7.18 11.08
CA VAL A 111 7.79 6.26 9.93
C VAL A 111 7.11 4.94 10.29
N ILE A 112 6.20 4.49 9.44
CA ILE A 112 5.46 3.24 9.60
C ILE A 112 5.83 2.18 8.55
N ALA A 113 6.39 2.60 7.42
CA ALA A 113 6.79 1.70 6.37
C ALA A 113 7.90 2.30 5.50
N VAL A 114 8.60 1.41 4.81
CA VAL A 114 9.48 1.75 3.68
C VAL A 114 8.87 1.15 2.43
N MET A 115 8.78 1.93 1.37
CA MET A 115 8.15 1.56 0.12
C MET A 115 9.11 1.72 -1.05
N ASP A 116 9.19 0.70 -1.89
CA ASP A 116 9.83 0.81 -3.20
C ASP A 116 8.80 1.35 -4.21
N VAL A 117 9.13 2.43 -4.89
CA VAL A 117 8.26 3.08 -5.88
C VAL A 117 8.33 2.29 -7.18
N THR A 118 7.29 1.52 -7.48
CA THR A 118 7.21 0.70 -8.70
C THR A 118 6.39 1.34 -9.81
N GLY A 119 5.57 2.35 -9.49
CA GLY A 119 4.75 3.09 -10.44
C GLY A 119 4.32 4.43 -9.86
N ILE A 120 4.17 5.41 -10.74
CA ILE A 120 3.63 6.75 -10.45
C ILE A 120 2.63 7.05 -11.54
N GLU A 121 1.36 7.17 -11.19
CA GLU A 121 0.28 7.31 -12.15
C GLU A 121 -0.63 8.46 -11.76
N CYS A 122 -1.04 9.25 -12.74
CA CYS A 122 -2.05 10.29 -12.54
C CYS A 122 -3.45 9.69 -12.63
N LEU A 123 -4.32 10.08 -11.70
CA LEU A 123 -5.74 9.76 -11.73
C LEU A 123 -6.50 10.95 -12.29
N SER A 124 -7.44 10.68 -13.20
CA SER A 124 -8.38 11.70 -13.69
C SER A 124 -9.57 11.86 -12.73
N ASP A 125 -10.35 12.92 -12.91
CA ASP A 125 -11.60 13.11 -12.15
C ASP A 125 -12.58 11.96 -12.39
N ASP A 126 -12.61 11.40 -13.60
CA ASP A 126 -13.44 10.22 -13.91
C ASP A 126 -12.95 8.98 -13.15
N ASP A 127 -11.64 8.76 -13.06
CA ASP A 127 -11.08 7.68 -12.26
C ASP A 127 -11.47 7.83 -10.78
N MET A 128 -11.36 9.04 -10.25
CA MET A 128 -11.72 9.34 -8.85
C MET A 128 -13.21 9.08 -8.61
N SER A 129 -14.08 9.53 -9.50
CA SER A 129 -15.53 9.29 -9.41
C SER A 129 -15.86 7.79 -9.42
N LEU A 130 -15.18 7.00 -10.25
CA LEU A 130 -15.36 5.54 -10.28
C LEU A 130 -14.90 4.87 -8.99
N MET A 131 -13.79 5.32 -8.41
CA MET A 131 -13.24 4.73 -7.18
C MET A 131 -14.01 5.10 -5.92
N THR A 132 -14.58 6.30 -5.86
CA THR A 132 -15.34 6.78 -4.70
C THR A 132 -16.83 6.46 -4.81
N ARG A 133 -17.32 6.19 -6.02
CA ARG A 133 -18.75 5.98 -6.33
C ARG A 133 -19.66 7.13 -5.85
N GLU A 134 -19.14 8.36 -5.89
CA GLU A 134 -19.94 9.58 -5.71
C GLU A 134 -20.57 10.06 -7.01
#